data_93642146878060c5b4288e583fc76b9b
#
_entry.id   93642146878060c5b4288e583fc76b9b
#
_cell.length_a   1.000
_cell.length_b   1.000
_cell.length_c   1.000
_cell.angle_alpha   90.00
_cell.angle_beta   90.00
_cell.angle_gamma   90.00
#
_symmetry.space_group_name_H-M   'P 1'
#
loop_
_entity.id
_entity.type
_entity.pdbx_description
1 polymer ?
#
loop_
_entity_poly.entity_id
_entity_poly.type
_entity_poly.pdbx_seq_one_letter_code
_entity_poly.pdbx_strand_id
1 'polypeptide(L)'
;MYAAIVALFVTSFVLPQQLQAENYNLLLNGKRVTSENCGDLTTIEGVKGKVTYDATSNVLTLENATISNSSEKSAGVALWNSVKNLTIKLVGENSITSEKSGGVVNYEKLTFTGTGKLTIKGVMSSNTDYSYGILNPGTIIVDGCTMEISGGVNGITSGRWKFNKCNVRVKGNGLEGDEYKGSMGRLGYVPEFTDCKIVSPEGTVWKELNKSGYKFQSLFGADGKVVTDWVTIKPNTAPEKYNLLINGKQVTSENCSDLTAIEGVKGKVTYDATSNVLTLENATISNASEKAAGVALWNSIKNLTIKLVGENTIISEKSGGVVNYDKLTFAGTGKLTVTGAQAGNEDYCYGILNHNTITVDGTSLEISGGVNGIASGRWNFNKCNVRVKGNGSTNDEYKGSMGRLNVIPEFTDCKIVSPEGTVWK
;
A
#
# COMPACT_ATOMS: atom_id res chain seq x y z
N MET A 1 81.76 32.00 18.51
CA MET A 1 81.37 30.89 17.61
C MET A 1 79.95 30.56 17.92
N TYR A 2 78.96 31.14 17.18
CA TYR A 2 77.54 30.91 17.38
C TYR A 2 77.04 29.96 16.27
N ALA A 3 76.61 28.80 16.63
CA ALA A 3 75.97 27.87 15.72
C ALA A 3 74.42 28.14 15.70
N ALA A 4 73.96 28.61 14.55
CA ALA A 4 72.52 28.79 14.31
C ALA A 4 71.91 27.44 13.91
N ILE A 5 70.97 26.93 14.71
CA ILE A 5 70.13 25.77 14.37
C ILE A 5 68.96 26.29 13.55
N VAL A 6 68.91 25.94 12.27
CA VAL A 6 67.76 26.16 11.38
C VAL A 6 66.83 24.98 11.57
N ALA A 7 65.65 25.16 12.26
CA ALA A 7 64.60 24.22 12.36
C ALA A 7 63.71 24.26 11.07
N LEU A 8 63.84 23.23 10.26
CA LEU A 8 63.01 23.05 9.06
C LEU A 8 61.61 22.54 9.45
N PHE A 9 60.60 23.41 9.46
CA PHE A 9 59.22 23.02 9.61
C PHE A 9 58.73 22.39 8.29
N VAL A 10 58.67 21.06 8.24
CA VAL A 10 57.94 20.34 7.17
C VAL A 10 56.48 20.36 7.53
N THR A 11 55.71 21.30 7.00
CA THR A 11 54.25 21.26 7.00
C THR A 11 53.84 20.23 5.97
N SER A 12 53.50 19.02 6.44
CA SER A 12 52.80 18.02 5.64
C SER A 12 51.39 18.54 5.35
N PHE A 13 51.18 19.07 4.16
CA PHE A 13 49.87 19.30 3.60
C PHE A 13 49.23 17.92 3.42
N VAL A 14 48.38 17.50 4.37
CA VAL A 14 47.44 16.42 4.16
C VAL A 14 46.37 17.00 3.22
N LEU A 15 46.54 16.78 1.93
CA LEU A 15 45.46 16.98 0.97
C LEU A 15 44.29 16.08 1.42
N PRO A 16 43.08 16.62 1.57
CA PRO A 16 41.95 15.76 1.82
C PRO A 16 41.89 14.78 0.66
N GLN A 17 42.12 13.48 0.93
CA GLN A 17 41.74 12.45 -0.04
C GLN A 17 40.25 12.64 -0.32
N GLN A 18 39.92 13.06 -1.54
CA GLN A 18 38.55 12.99 -2.01
C GLN A 18 38.16 11.51 -1.85
N LEU A 19 37.31 11.23 -0.87
CA LEU A 19 36.71 9.91 -0.72
C LEU A 19 35.94 9.65 -2.03
N GLN A 20 36.51 8.77 -2.85
CA GLN A 20 35.84 8.36 -4.08
C GLN A 20 34.54 7.71 -3.70
N ALA A 21 33.44 8.13 -4.34
CA ALA A 21 32.11 7.56 -4.08
C ALA A 21 32.15 6.04 -4.19
N GLU A 22 31.64 5.35 -3.17
CA GLU A 22 31.48 3.90 -3.19
C GLU A 22 30.41 3.53 -4.23
N ASN A 23 30.72 2.57 -5.09
CA ASN A 23 29.83 2.10 -6.12
C ASN A 23 29.12 0.82 -5.67
N TYR A 24 27.80 0.82 -5.66
CA TYR A 24 27.01 -0.38 -5.38
C TYR A 24 26.66 -1.12 -6.66
N ASN A 25 26.49 -2.46 -6.56
CA ASN A 25 26.14 -3.32 -7.69
C ASN A 25 24.61 -3.29 -7.95
N LEU A 26 24.06 -2.08 -7.98
CA LEU A 26 22.67 -1.77 -8.22
C LEU A 26 22.58 -0.63 -9.25
N LEU A 27 21.80 -0.83 -10.31
CA LEU A 27 21.54 0.19 -11.31
C LEU A 27 20.03 0.44 -11.43
N LEU A 28 19.66 1.70 -11.52
CA LEU A 28 18.32 2.15 -11.89
C LEU A 28 18.42 2.91 -13.22
N ASN A 29 17.63 2.51 -14.21
CA ASN A 29 17.64 3.10 -15.55
C ASN A 29 19.06 3.19 -16.15
N GLY A 30 19.89 2.17 -15.90
CA GLY A 30 21.29 2.12 -16.33
C GLY A 30 22.26 3.01 -15.56
N LYS A 31 21.81 3.79 -14.56
CA LYS A 31 22.64 4.61 -13.69
C LYS A 31 22.97 3.87 -12.40
N ARG A 32 24.24 3.91 -12.01
CA ARG A 32 24.74 3.23 -10.80
C ARG A 32 24.30 3.94 -9.53
N VAL A 33 23.88 3.17 -8.55
CA VAL A 33 23.69 3.63 -7.18
C VAL A 33 25.06 3.72 -6.49
N THR A 34 25.33 4.85 -5.82
CA THR A 34 26.58 5.17 -5.15
C THR A 34 26.33 5.70 -3.74
N SER A 35 27.40 5.81 -2.92
CA SER A 35 27.29 6.45 -1.60
C SER A 35 26.82 7.91 -1.65
N GLU A 36 26.98 8.60 -2.78
CA GLU A 36 26.54 9.99 -2.95
C GLU A 36 25.05 10.12 -3.26
N ASN A 37 24.46 9.16 -4.00
CA ASN A 37 23.06 9.26 -4.43
C ASN A 37 22.12 8.30 -3.71
N CYS A 38 22.61 7.35 -2.90
CA CYS A 38 21.78 6.30 -2.28
C CYS A 38 20.69 6.85 -1.32
N GLY A 39 20.92 8.05 -0.74
CA GLY A 39 19.94 8.71 0.13
C GLY A 39 18.72 9.28 -0.60
N ASP A 40 18.88 9.60 -1.90
CA ASP A 40 17.77 10.05 -2.77
C ASP A 40 18.07 9.68 -4.22
N LEU A 41 17.43 8.61 -4.70
CA LEU A 41 17.62 8.11 -6.05
C LEU A 41 16.72 8.80 -7.10
N THR A 42 15.92 9.79 -6.70
CA THR A 42 15.11 10.59 -7.64
C THR A 42 15.96 11.52 -8.51
N THR A 43 17.23 11.70 -8.17
CA THR A 43 18.24 12.35 -9.02
C THR A 43 18.53 11.57 -10.31
N ILE A 44 18.16 10.30 -10.36
CA ILE A 44 18.27 9.45 -11.56
C ILE A 44 17.07 9.72 -12.46
N GLU A 45 17.31 10.04 -13.72
CA GLU A 45 16.26 10.29 -14.70
C GLU A 45 15.27 9.12 -14.80
N GLY A 46 13.97 9.42 -14.79
CA GLY A 46 12.90 8.43 -14.81
C GLY A 46 12.59 7.79 -13.44
N VAL A 47 13.24 8.24 -12.35
CA VAL A 47 12.93 7.82 -10.98
C VAL A 47 12.12 8.93 -10.28
N LYS A 48 10.96 8.58 -9.73
CA LYS A 48 10.04 9.50 -9.04
C LYS A 48 9.50 8.85 -7.75
N GLY A 49 8.92 9.67 -6.87
CA GLY A 49 8.42 9.25 -5.56
C GLY A 49 9.56 9.27 -4.54
N LYS A 50 9.54 8.37 -3.56
CA LYS A 50 10.64 8.23 -2.61
C LYS A 50 11.36 6.90 -2.86
N VAL A 51 12.60 7.00 -3.28
CA VAL A 51 13.46 5.85 -3.59
C VAL A 51 14.80 6.05 -2.90
N THR A 52 15.12 5.18 -1.95
CA THR A 52 16.34 5.24 -1.15
C THR A 52 16.99 3.87 -1.05
N TYR A 53 18.32 3.82 -1.01
CA TYR A 53 19.06 2.59 -0.77
C TYR A 53 19.93 2.73 0.47
N ASP A 54 19.72 1.85 1.44
CA ASP A 54 20.60 1.71 2.61
C ASP A 54 21.60 0.58 2.36
N ALA A 55 22.84 0.95 2.16
CA ALA A 55 23.94 0.03 1.88
C ALA A 55 24.34 -0.83 3.10
N THR A 56 24.06 -0.37 4.31
CA THR A 56 24.38 -1.11 5.54
C THR A 56 23.47 -2.32 5.71
N SER A 57 22.17 -2.13 5.46
CA SER A 57 21.15 -3.19 5.55
C SER A 57 20.84 -3.87 4.22
N ASN A 58 21.40 -3.38 3.10
CA ASN A 58 21.06 -3.79 1.73
C ASN A 58 19.56 -3.68 1.43
N VAL A 59 18.93 -2.57 1.83
CA VAL A 59 17.49 -2.30 1.63
C VAL A 59 17.27 -1.17 0.63
N LEU A 60 16.63 -1.47 -0.49
CA LEU A 60 16.06 -0.49 -1.41
C LEU A 60 14.60 -0.25 -1.02
N THR A 61 14.27 0.95 -0.56
CA THR A 61 12.90 1.34 -0.22
C THR A 61 12.25 2.05 -1.40
N LEU A 62 11.07 1.56 -1.79
CA LEU A 62 10.18 2.17 -2.77
C LEU A 62 8.90 2.61 -2.06
N GLU A 63 8.64 3.93 -2.03
CA GLU A 63 7.44 4.50 -1.42
C GLU A 63 6.73 5.40 -2.42
N ASN A 64 5.58 4.94 -2.93
CA ASN A 64 4.84 5.57 -4.02
C ASN A 64 5.75 5.92 -5.21
N ALA A 65 6.60 4.98 -5.57
CA ALA A 65 7.72 5.18 -6.46
C ALA A 65 7.44 4.72 -7.89
N THR A 66 8.01 5.46 -8.84
CA THR A 66 8.06 5.08 -10.26
C THR A 66 9.50 5.04 -10.73
N ILE A 67 9.92 3.92 -11.30
CA ILE A 67 11.18 3.75 -12.03
C ILE A 67 10.82 3.44 -13.47
N SER A 68 11.06 4.36 -14.39
CA SER A 68 10.67 4.23 -15.80
C SER A 68 11.87 4.44 -16.72
N ASN A 69 12.18 3.44 -17.54
CA ASN A 69 13.27 3.48 -18.51
C ASN A 69 12.71 3.47 -19.94
N SER A 70 12.91 4.57 -20.66
CA SER A 70 12.58 4.71 -22.09
C SER A 70 13.80 4.63 -23.01
N SER A 71 15.01 4.39 -22.45
CA SER A 71 16.28 4.39 -23.19
C SER A 71 16.37 3.24 -24.20
N GLU A 72 16.81 3.55 -25.43
CA GLU A 72 17.07 2.54 -26.47
C GLU A 72 18.41 1.82 -26.35
N LYS A 73 19.29 2.28 -25.45
CA LYS A 73 20.64 1.69 -25.26
C LYS A 73 20.52 0.31 -24.60
N SER A 74 21.56 -0.52 -24.77
CA SER A 74 21.71 -1.87 -24.22
C SER A 74 21.46 -2.01 -22.71
N ALA A 75 21.39 -0.92 -21.98
CA ALA A 75 21.01 -0.79 -20.58
C ALA A 75 19.50 -0.45 -20.38
N GLY A 76 18.63 -0.82 -21.31
CA GLY A 76 17.19 -0.53 -21.26
C GLY A 76 16.42 -1.17 -20.08
N VAL A 77 17.07 -1.99 -19.26
CA VAL A 77 16.49 -2.57 -18.03
C VAL A 77 16.26 -1.46 -17.00
N ALA A 78 15.05 -1.43 -16.40
CA ALA A 78 14.73 -0.39 -15.44
C ALA A 78 15.44 -0.59 -14.08
N LEU A 79 15.52 -1.84 -13.59
CA LEU A 79 16.28 -2.19 -12.39
C LEU A 79 17.19 -3.39 -12.65
N TRP A 80 18.50 -3.23 -12.42
CA TRP A 80 19.49 -4.29 -12.50
C TRP A 80 20.16 -4.49 -11.14
N ASN A 81 20.13 -5.72 -10.63
CA ASN A 81 20.67 -6.08 -9.31
C ASN A 81 21.74 -7.16 -9.37
N SER A 82 22.87 -6.88 -8.74
CA SER A 82 23.91 -7.83 -8.35
C SER A 82 24.42 -7.58 -6.93
N VAL A 83 23.60 -6.93 -6.09
CA VAL A 83 23.85 -6.79 -4.65
C VAL A 83 23.44 -8.09 -3.97
N LYS A 84 24.33 -8.66 -3.16
CA LYS A 84 24.05 -9.85 -2.37
C LYS A 84 22.97 -9.57 -1.32
N ASN A 85 21.95 -10.43 -1.26
CA ASN A 85 20.85 -10.34 -0.29
C ASN A 85 20.13 -8.97 -0.30
N LEU A 86 19.87 -8.38 -1.49
CA LEU A 86 19.08 -7.16 -1.59
C LEU A 86 17.64 -7.41 -1.12
N THR A 87 17.11 -6.49 -0.33
CA THR A 87 15.69 -6.42 0.01
C THR A 87 15.08 -5.18 -0.65
N ILE A 88 14.00 -5.35 -1.41
CA ILE A 88 13.16 -4.25 -1.90
C ILE A 88 11.95 -4.16 -0.99
N LYS A 89 11.88 -3.09 -0.20
CA LYS A 89 10.77 -2.78 0.70
C LYS A 89 9.75 -1.90 -0.01
N LEU A 90 8.50 -2.37 -0.08
CA LEU A 90 7.40 -1.71 -0.77
C LEU A 90 6.47 -0.98 0.21
N VAL A 91 6.19 0.29 -0.06
CA VAL A 91 5.23 1.12 0.67
C VAL A 91 4.35 1.85 -0.34
N GLY A 92 3.03 1.73 -0.22
CA GLY A 92 2.08 2.32 -1.17
C GLY A 92 2.15 1.70 -2.57
N GLU A 93 1.82 2.47 -3.60
CA GLU A 93 1.78 2.02 -4.99
C GLU A 93 3.10 2.29 -5.71
N ASN A 94 3.72 1.25 -6.26
CA ASN A 94 5.03 1.35 -6.90
C ASN A 94 5.01 0.76 -8.31
N SER A 95 5.85 1.29 -9.19
CA SER A 95 5.99 0.80 -10.56
C SER A 95 7.45 0.78 -11.04
N ILE A 96 7.81 -0.28 -11.77
CA ILE A 96 9.09 -0.43 -12.48
C ILE A 96 8.76 -0.78 -13.92
N THR A 97 9.07 0.09 -14.86
CA THR A 97 8.70 -0.07 -16.26
C THR A 97 9.90 0.12 -17.18
N SER A 98 10.05 -0.76 -18.15
CA SER A 98 10.98 -0.58 -19.27
C SER A 98 10.22 -0.67 -20.60
N GLU A 99 10.45 0.31 -21.47
CA GLU A 99 9.83 0.34 -22.81
C GLU A 99 10.63 -0.44 -23.87
N LYS A 100 11.91 -0.69 -23.61
CA LYS A 100 12.83 -1.25 -24.61
C LYS A 100 13.49 -2.58 -24.20
N SER A 101 13.33 -3.02 -22.95
CA SER A 101 13.95 -4.22 -22.42
C SER A 101 13.12 -4.82 -21.29
N GLY A 102 13.72 -5.66 -20.46
CA GLY A 102 13.09 -6.20 -19.26
C GLY A 102 12.88 -5.17 -18.15
N GLY A 103 11.89 -5.39 -17.32
CA GLY A 103 11.63 -4.54 -16.16
C GLY A 103 12.73 -4.68 -15.11
N VAL A 104 13.02 -5.90 -14.68
CA VAL A 104 14.02 -6.22 -13.65
C VAL A 104 14.95 -7.34 -14.11
N VAL A 105 16.24 -7.19 -13.81
CA VAL A 105 17.26 -8.26 -13.91
C VAL A 105 17.88 -8.48 -12.54
N ASN A 106 17.91 -9.73 -12.07
CA ASN A 106 18.49 -10.10 -10.79
C ASN A 106 19.47 -11.26 -10.92
N TYR A 107 20.71 -11.06 -10.49
CA TYR A 107 21.76 -12.09 -10.50
C TYR A 107 22.00 -12.72 -9.12
N GLU A 108 21.56 -12.10 -8.04
CA GLU A 108 21.84 -12.52 -6.68
C GLU A 108 20.53 -12.89 -5.94
N LYS A 109 20.58 -13.02 -4.63
CA LYS A 109 19.37 -13.20 -3.83
C LYS A 109 18.69 -11.85 -3.65
N LEU A 110 17.42 -11.77 -4.09
CA LEU A 110 16.56 -10.60 -3.98
C LEU A 110 15.27 -10.97 -3.23
N THR A 111 14.89 -10.14 -2.26
CA THR A 111 13.61 -10.28 -1.55
C THR A 111 12.73 -9.06 -1.82
N PHE A 112 11.49 -9.28 -2.27
CA PHE A 112 10.43 -8.26 -2.28
C PHE A 112 9.57 -8.45 -1.03
N THR A 113 9.35 -7.38 -0.27
CA THR A 113 8.53 -7.42 0.96
C THR A 113 7.88 -6.06 1.24
N GLY A 114 6.97 -6.01 2.21
CA GLY A 114 6.26 -4.79 2.61
C GLY A 114 4.78 -4.84 2.29
N THR A 115 4.05 -3.80 2.73
CA THR A 115 2.58 -3.72 2.60
C THR A 115 2.12 -3.08 1.29
N GLY A 116 3.06 -2.54 0.51
CA GLY A 116 2.76 -1.89 -0.76
C GLY A 116 2.57 -2.86 -1.92
N LYS A 117 2.15 -2.30 -3.06
CA LYS A 117 2.02 -3.00 -4.33
C LYS A 117 3.15 -2.60 -5.28
N LEU A 118 3.60 -3.54 -6.11
CA LEU A 118 4.59 -3.29 -7.16
C LEU A 118 4.08 -3.80 -8.51
N THR A 119 4.01 -2.90 -9.49
CA THR A 119 3.75 -3.26 -10.89
C THR A 119 5.05 -3.25 -11.67
N ILE A 120 5.41 -4.37 -12.29
CA ILE A 120 6.60 -4.49 -13.13
C ILE A 120 6.19 -4.77 -14.56
N LYS A 121 6.65 -3.92 -15.49
CA LYS A 121 6.40 -4.09 -16.93
C LYS A 121 7.72 -4.05 -17.69
N GLY A 122 8.05 -5.14 -18.37
CA GLY A 122 9.05 -5.14 -19.43
C GLY A 122 8.43 -4.73 -20.76
N VAL A 123 9.26 -4.61 -21.81
CA VAL A 123 8.79 -4.34 -23.15
C VAL A 123 7.76 -5.38 -23.61
N MET A 124 6.63 -4.91 -24.14
CA MET A 124 5.49 -5.77 -24.51
C MET A 124 5.43 -6.11 -26.01
N SER A 125 6.06 -5.32 -26.85
CA SER A 125 5.94 -5.41 -28.33
C SER A 125 7.07 -6.17 -29.02
N SER A 126 8.05 -6.68 -28.27
CA SER A 126 9.21 -7.39 -28.83
C SER A 126 9.06 -8.90 -28.63
N ASN A 127 9.51 -9.67 -29.62
CA ASN A 127 9.60 -11.12 -29.58
C ASN A 127 11.04 -11.62 -29.31
N THR A 128 11.89 -10.76 -28.75
CA THR A 128 13.28 -11.05 -28.43
C THR A 128 13.43 -11.66 -27.03
N ASP A 129 14.59 -12.25 -26.75
CA ASP A 129 14.94 -12.79 -25.43
C ASP A 129 15.02 -11.73 -24.32
N TYR A 130 14.92 -10.44 -24.66
CA TYR A 130 14.91 -9.32 -23.71
C TYR A 130 13.50 -8.87 -23.31
N SER A 131 12.44 -9.51 -23.81
CA SER A 131 11.04 -9.14 -23.58
C SER A 131 10.47 -9.87 -22.36
N TYR A 132 10.98 -9.57 -21.18
CA TYR A 132 10.56 -10.19 -19.91
C TYR A 132 10.14 -9.11 -18.88
N GLY A 133 9.23 -9.48 -17.99
CA GLY A 133 8.95 -8.69 -16.80
C GLY A 133 10.15 -8.75 -15.85
N ILE A 134 10.53 -9.95 -15.43
CA ILE A 134 11.71 -10.19 -14.59
C ILE A 134 12.56 -11.35 -15.17
N LEU A 135 13.84 -11.09 -15.40
CA LEU A 135 14.87 -12.11 -15.63
C LEU A 135 15.65 -12.33 -14.33
N ASN A 136 15.67 -13.57 -13.85
CA ASN A 136 16.29 -13.92 -12.58
C ASN A 136 17.28 -15.09 -12.70
N PRO A 137 18.52 -14.88 -13.09
CA PRO A 137 19.56 -15.91 -12.94
C PRO A 137 19.83 -16.33 -11.48
N GLY A 138 19.52 -15.51 -10.50
CA GLY A 138 19.71 -15.75 -9.06
C GLY A 138 18.54 -16.41 -8.36
N THR A 139 18.21 -15.91 -7.17
CA THR A 139 17.05 -16.34 -6.38
C THR A 139 16.17 -15.13 -6.05
N ILE A 140 14.87 -15.23 -6.35
CA ILE A 140 13.89 -14.24 -5.93
C ILE A 140 12.95 -14.84 -4.89
N ILE A 141 12.71 -14.08 -3.82
CA ILE A 141 11.73 -14.35 -2.77
C ILE A 141 10.69 -13.23 -2.81
N VAL A 142 9.41 -13.59 -2.92
CA VAL A 142 8.28 -12.67 -2.80
C VAL A 142 7.59 -13.00 -1.48
N ASP A 143 7.69 -12.09 -0.50
CA ASP A 143 7.28 -12.33 0.87
C ASP A 143 6.22 -11.31 1.33
N GLY A 144 4.99 -11.77 1.49
CA GLY A 144 3.87 -11.02 2.06
C GLY A 144 3.37 -9.82 1.25
N CYS A 145 3.92 -9.55 0.05
CA CYS A 145 3.56 -8.36 -0.73
C CYS A 145 2.68 -8.67 -1.95
N THR A 146 2.15 -7.60 -2.56
CA THR A 146 1.35 -7.68 -3.78
C THR A 146 2.17 -7.27 -4.99
N MET A 147 2.18 -8.10 -6.05
CA MET A 147 2.92 -7.79 -7.28
C MET A 147 2.11 -8.12 -8.53
N GLU A 148 2.28 -7.28 -9.56
CA GLU A 148 1.83 -7.53 -10.92
C GLU A 148 3.02 -7.45 -11.87
N ILE A 149 3.30 -8.54 -12.60
CA ILE A 149 4.50 -8.67 -13.42
C ILE A 149 4.10 -9.02 -14.83
N SER A 150 4.57 -8.26 -15.82
CA SER A 150 4.29 -8.53 -17.22
C SER A 150 5.50 -8.30 -18.13
N GLY A 151 5.60 -9.12 -19.18
CA GLY A 151 6.62 -9.01 -20.23
C GLY A 151 6.08 -9.49 -21.57
N GLY A 152 6.68 -9.03 -22.67
CA GLY A 152 6.23 -9.36 -24.02
C GLY A 152 6.35 -10.84 -24.35
N VAL A 153 7.41 -11.51 -23.88
CA VAL A 153 7.63 -12.94 -24.10
C VAL A 153 7.45 -13.71 -22.80
N ASN A 154 8.21 -13.38 -21.77
CA ASN A 154 8.09 -14.01 -20.46
C ASN A 154 7.62 -13.01 -19.41
N GLY A 155 6.69 -13.40 -18.55
CA GLY A 155 6.40 -12.66 -17.32
C GLY A 155 7.59 -12.73 -16.36
N ILE A 156 7.91 -13.95 -15.92
CA ILE A 156 9.12 -14.25 -15.16
C ILE A 156 9.90 -15.39 -15.83
N THR A 157 11.24 -15.34 -15.74
CA THR A 157 12.11 -16.33 -16.37
C THR A 157 13.39 -16.55 -15.57
N SER A 158 13.98 -17.73 -15.72
CA SER A 158 15.25 -18.19 -15.13
C SER A 158 15.25 -18.36 -13.61
N GLY A 159 16.33 -18.92 -13.08
CA GLY A 159 16.69 -19.03 -11.67
C GLY A 159 15.69 -19.73 -10.76
N ARG A 160 15.75 -19.36 -9.48
CA ARG A 160 14.91 -19.93 -8.44
C ARG A 160 13.92 -18.88 -7.93
N TRP A 161 12.68 -19.32 -7.71
CA TRP A 161 11.58 -18.48 -7.24
C TRP A 161 10.95 -19.08 -5.98
N LYS A 162 10.69 -18.23 -5.00
CA LYS A 162 9.99 -18.57 -3.76
C LYS A 162 8.87 -17.56 -3.51
N PHE A 163 7.66 -18.05 -3.37
CA PHE A 163 6.47 -17.26 -3.08
C PHE A 163 5.98 -17.62 -1.68
N ASN A 164 5.89 -16.61 -0.79
CA ASN A 164 5.47 -16.78 0.59
C ASN A 164 4.34 -15.79 0.93
N LYS A 165 3.16 -16.29 1.29
CA LYS A 165 1.97 -15.50 1.71
C LYS A 165 1.68 -14.30 0.83
N CYS A 166 1.95 -14.36 -0.47
CA CYS A 166 1.90 -13.23 -1.39
C CYS A 166 0.71 -13.28 -2.34
N ASN A 167 0.37 -12.11 -2.89
CA ASN A 167 -0.63 -11.95 -3.95
C ASN A 167 0.09 -11.49 -5.22
N VAL A 168 0.28 -12.41 -6.18
CA VAL A 168 1.08 -12.13 -7.37
C VAL A 168 0.32 -12.50 -8.64
N ARG A 169 0.38 -11.62 -9.63
CA ARG A 169 -0.08 -11.89 -10.99
C ARG A 169 1.10 -11.82 -11.94
N VAL A 170 1.22 -12.80 -12.84
CA VAL A 170 2.32 -12.89 -13.80
C VAL A 170 1.76 -13.14 -15.19
N LYS A 171 2.22 -12.36 -16.19
CA LYS A 171 1.87 -12.56 -17.61
C LYS A 171 3.07 -12.42 -18.53
N GLY A 172 3.19 -13.36 -19.45
CA GLY A 172 4.04 -13.29 -20.63
C GLY A 172 3.27 -13.84 -21.83
N ASN A 173 3.33 -13.15 -22.97
CA ASN A 173 2.55 -13.53 -24.15
C ASN A 173 3.10 -14.78 -24.86
N GLY A 174 4.28 -15.27 -24.45
CA GLY A 174 4.94 -16.40 -25.08
C GLY A 174 5.47 -16.07 -26.49
N LEU A 175 5.81 -17.12 -27.20
CA LEU A 175 6.15 -17.08 -28.61
C LEU A 175 5.62 -18.37 -29.24
N GLU A 176 4.95 -18.26 -30.37
CA GLU A 176 4.35 -19.40 -31.07
C GLU A 176 5.41 -20.50 -31.33
N GLY A 177 5.08 -21.72 -30.95
CA GLY A 177 5.98 -22.88 -31.11
C GLY A 177 7.12 -22.95 -30.09
N ASP A 178 7.24 -22.05 -29.10
CA ASP A 178 8.30 -22.07 -28.10
C ASP A 178 7.75 -22.31 -26.68
N GLU A 179 7.78 -23.56 -26.22
CA GLU A 179 7.31 -23.99 -24.90
C GLU A 179 8.14 -23.43 -23.71
N TYR A 180 9.30 -22.79 -23.98
CA TYR A 180 10.13 -22.14 -22.97
C TYR A 180 9.68 -20.72 -22.66
N LYS A 181 8.71 -20.20 -23.43
CA LYS A 181 8.30 -18.80 -23.39
C LYS A 181 6.83 -18.70 -23.00
N GLY A 182 6.54 -17.97 -21.92
CA GLY A 182 5.20 -17.81 -21.36
C GLY A 182 5.19 -17.04 -20.05
N SER A 183 4.08 -17.07 -19.35
CA SER A 183 3.93 -16.30 -18.10
C SER A 183 4.98 -16.69 -17.06
N MET A 184 5.19 -17.99 -16.85
CA MET A 184 6.23 -18.53 -15.99
C MET A 184 7.01 -19.59 -16.79
N GLY A 185 7.99 -19.13 -17.56
CA GLY A 185 8.69 -19.98 -18.52
C GLY A 185 10.21 -19.98 -18.35
N ARG A 186 10.86 -21.09 -18.73
CA ARG A 186 12.33 -21.26 -18.68
C ARG A 186 12.91 -21.01 -17.28
N LEU A 187 12.21 -21.43 -16.23
CA LEU A 187 12.72 -21.33 -14.86
C LEU A 187 13.78 -22.41 -14.61
N GLY A 188 14.76 -22.13 -13.75
CA GLY A 188 15.78 -23.10 -13.37
C GLY A 188 15.25 -24.24 -12.48
N TYR A 189 14.18 -23.94 -11.73
CA TYR A 189 13.55 -24.86 -10.79
C TYR A 189 12.05 -24.64 -10.78
N VAL A 190 11.27 -25.66 -10.36
CA VAL A 190 9.87 -25.46 -9.99
C VAL A 190 9.82 -24.47 -8.81
N PRO A 191 9.01 -23.40 -8.88
CA PRO A 191 8.89 -22.47 -7.78
C PRO A 191 8.42 -23.12 -6.48
N GLU A 192 8.96 -22.63 -5.36
CA GLU A 192 8.52 -23.01 -4.02
C GLU A 192 7.36 -22.09 -3.59
N PHE A 193 6.28 -22.68 -3.07
CA PHE A 193 5.11 -21.96 -2.57
C PHE A 193 4.93 -22.26 -1.07
N THR A 194 4.99 -21.24 -0.24
CA THR A 194 4.75 -21.33 1.21
C THR A 194 3.53 -20.49 1.57
N ASP A 195 2.50 -21.14 2.12
CA ASP A 195 1.23 -20.50 2.49
C ASP A 195 0.56 -19.72 1.34
N CYS A 196 0.83 -20.08 0.10
CA CYS A 196 0.18 -19.58 -1.11
C CYS A 196 0.18 -20.66 -2.20
N LYS A 197 -0.63 -20.43 -3.25
CA LYS A 197 -0.72 -21.36 -4.40
C LYS A 197 -1.15 -20.61 -5.67
N ILE A 198 -0.91 -21.25 -6.82
CA ILE A 198 -1.54 -20.81 -8.08
C ILE A 198 -3.04 -21.10 -7.98
N VAL A 199 -3.86 -20.06 -8.18
CA VAL A 199 -5.32 -20.15 -8.15
C VAL A 199 -5.95 -19.96 -9.54
N SER A 200 -5.19 -19.46 -10.50
CA SER A 200 -5.62 -19.30 -11.91
C SER A 200 -4.39 -19.28 -12.84
N PRO A 201 -4.44 -19.93 -14.00
CA PRO A 201 -5.46 -20.88 -14.45
C PRO A 201 -5.51 -22.13 -13.57
N GLU A 202 -6.68 -22.75 -13.50
CA GLU A 202 -6.83 -24.05 -12.81
C GLU A 202 -6.18 -25.19 -13.61
N GLY A 203 -5.80 -26.26 -12.91
CA GLY A 203 -5.25 -27.47 -13.54
C GLY A 203 -3.86 -27.27 -14.17
N THR A 204 -3.12 -26.24 -13.76
CA THR A 204 -1.75 -26.02 -14.24
C THR A 204 -0.78 -27.07 -13.71
N VAL A 205 0.20 -27.44 -14.56
CA VAL A 205 1.26 -28.40 -14.24
C VAL A 205 2.62 -27.86 -14.66
N TRP A 206 3.67 -28.20 -13.91
CA TRP A 206 5.04 -27.92 -14.27
C TRP A 206 5.57 -29.03 -15.19
N LYS A 207 6.22 -28.64 -16.30
CA LYS A 207 6.93 -29.58 -17.17
C LYS A 207 8.40 -29.22 -17.24
N GLU A 208 9.25 -30.26 -17.13
CA GLU A 208 10.67 -30.16 -17.40
C GLU A 208 10.91 -30.24 -18.92
N LEU A 209 11.60 -29.25 -19.43
CA LEU A 209 11.98 -29.13 -20.84
C LEU A 209 13.51 -29.15 -20.95
N ASN A 210 14.02 -29.79 -22.00
CA ASN A 210 15.46 -29.87 -22.28
C ASN A 210 15.83 -29.07 -23.52
N LYS A 211 16.79 -28.15 -23.39
CA LYS A 211 17.32 -27.37 -24.51
C LYS A 211 18.84 -27.28 -24.39
N SER A 212 19.54 -27.78 -25.42
CA SER A 212 21.01 -27.73 -25.47
C SER A 212 21.69 -28.31 -24.22
N GLY A 213 21.14 -29.41 -23.65
CA GLY A 213 21.67 -30.07 -22.46
C GLY A 213 21.29 -29.43 -21.11
N TYR A 214 20.55 -28.35 -21.13
CA TYR A 214 20.06 -27.66 -19.91
C TYR A 214 18.60 -28.00 -19.67
N LYS A 215 18.24 -28.23 -18.39
CA LYS A 215 16.89 -28.51 -17.94
C LYS A 215 16.24 -27.19 -17.44
N PHE A 216 15.01 -26.99 -17.87
CA PHE A 216 14.20 -25.83 -17.47
C PHE A 216 12.79 -26.28 -17.10
N GLN A 217 12.12 -25.48 -16.28
CA GLN A 217 10.73 -25.67 -15.88
C GLN A 217 9.85 -24.62 -16.53
N SER A 218 8.73 -25.01 -17.13
CA SER A 218 7.71 -24.11 -17.63
C SER A 218 6.34 -24.52 -17.13
N LEU A 219 5.45 -23.54 -16.93
CA LEU A 219 4.08 -23.77 -16.47
C LEU A 219 3.17 -24.03 -17.67
N PHE A 220 2.47 -25.15 -17.64
CA PHE A 220 1.51 -25.57 -18.67
C PHE A 220 0.09 -25.52 -18.11
N GLY A 221 -0.87 -25.16 -18.95
CA GLY A 221 -2.30 -25.22 -18.66
C GLY A 221 -2.86 -26.64 -18.78
N ALA A 222 -4.13 -26.80 -18.40
CA ALA A 222 -4.87 -28.05 -18.56
C ALA A 222 -5.00 -28.49 -20.03
N ASP A 223 -4.90 -27.57 -20.98
CA ASP A 223 -4.89 -27.81 -22.42
C ASP A 223 -3.56 -28.37 -22.94
N GLY A 224 -2.58 -28.56 -22.08
CA GLY A 224 -1.25 -29.08 -22.40
C GLY A 224 -0.32 -28.09 -23.09
N LYS A 225 -0.71 -26.79 -23.20
CA LYS A 225 0.11 -25.72 -23.76
C LYS A 225 0.76 -24.89 -22.66
N VAL A 226 1.89 -24.23 -22.97
CA VAL A 226 2.50 -23.27 -22.04
C VAL A 226 1.53 -22.13 -21.73
N VAL A 227 1.44 -21.74 -20.47
CA VAL A 227 0.55 -20.64 -20.05
C VAL A 227 1.09 -19.29 -20.52
N THR A 228 0.30 -18.58 -21.34
CA THR A 228 0.62 -17.26 -21.88
C THR A 228 -0.33 -16.16 -21.38
N ASP A 229 -1.33 -16.52 -20.58
CA ASP A 229 -2.23 -15.59 -19.93
C ASP A 229 -1.85 -15.38 -18.45
N TRP A 230 -2.62 -14.56 -17.73
CA TRP A 230 -2.36 -14.25 -16.34
C TRP A 230 -2.33 -15.50 -15.44
N VAL A 231 -1.20 -15.74 -14.81
CA VAL A 231 -1.07 -16.65 -13.68
C VAL A 231 -1.29 -15.87 -12.41
N THR A 232 -2.21 -16.33 -11.57
CA THR A 232 -2.53 -15.68 -10.29
C THR A 232 -2.13 -16.59 -9.13
N ILE A 233 -1.29 -16.07 -8.24
CA ILE A 233 -0.85 -16.71 -6.99
C ILE A 233 -1.51 -15.97 -5.85
N LYS A 234 -2.19 -16.68 -4.93
CA LYS A 234 -2.81 -16.09 -3.74
C LYS A 234 -2.45 -16.85 -2.48
N PRO A 235 -2.49 -16.20 -1.30
CA PRO A 235 -2.32 -16.89 -0.02
C PRO A 235 -3.29 -18.06 0.15
N ASN A 236 -2.84 -19.13 0.78
CA ASN A 236 -3.68 -20.29 1.12
C ASN A 236 -4.67 -20.00 2.26
N THR A 237 -4.34 -19.02 3.10
CA THR A 237 -5.19 -18.61 4.22
C THR A 237 -6.31 -17.72 3.72
N ALA A 238 -7.52 -17.89 4.29
CA ALA A 238 -8.57 -16.90 4.14
C ALA A 238 -8.02 -15.53 4.58
N PRO A 239 -8.38 -14.43 3.88
CA PRO A 239 -7.92 -13.10 4.26
C PRO A 239 -8.20 -12.83 5.72
N GLU A 240 -7.22 -12.26 6.44
CA GLU A 240 -7.44 -11.77 7.80
C GLU A 240 -8.57 -10.73 7.74
N LYS A 241 -9.56 -10.89 8.61
CA LYS A 241 -10.70 -9.98 8.73
C LYS A 241 -10.43 -9.01 9.88
N TYR A 242 -10.43 -7.72 9.58
CA TYR A 242 -10.32 -6.68 10.59
C TYR A 242 -11.71 -6.29 11.09
N ASN A 243 -11.86 -5.95 12.34
CA ASN A 243 -13.13 -5.53 12.93
C ASN A 243 -13.54 -4.11 12.46
N LEU A 244 -13.58 -3.92 11.16
CA LEU A 244 -13.91 -2.69 10.44
C LEU A 244 -14.77 -3.05 9.21
N LEU A 245 -15.95 -2.42 9.09
CA LEU A 245 -16.76 -2.54 7.90
C LEU A 245 -16.95 -1.15 7.28
N ILE A 246 -16.88 -1.09 5.97
CA ILE A 246 -17.21 0.08 5.18
C ILE A 246 -18.35 -0.28 4.23
N ASN A 247 -19.45 0.45 4.28
CA ASN A 247 -20.68 0.15 3.54
C ASN A 247 -21.13 -1.31 3.70
N GLY A 248 -20.98 -1.85 4.93
CA GLY A 248 -21.30 -3.25 5.24
C GLY A 248 -20.32 -4.29 4.67
N LYS A 249 -19.24 -3.87 4.00
CA LYS A 249 -18.21 -4.76 3.48
C LYS A 249 -17.04 -4.84 4.45
N GLN A 250 -16.60 -6.08 4.68
CA GLN A 250 -15.50 -6.39 5.58
C GLN A 250 -14.16 -5.85 5.05
N VAL A 251 -13.43 -5.11 5.87
CA VAL A 251 -12.03 -4.78 5.61
C VAL A 251 -11.17 -6.01 5.95
N THR A 252 -10.28 -6.38 5.05
CA THR A 252 -9.44 -7.57 5.13
C THR A 252 -8.01 -7.26 4.73
N SER A 253 -7.09 -8.19 4.98
CA SER A 253 -5.70 -8.08 4.52
C SER A 253 -5.54 -8.00 2.99
N GLU A 254 -6.56 -8.39 2.21
CA GLU A 254 -6.52 -8.29 0.75
C GLU A 254 -6.95 -6.91 0.22
N ASN A 255 -7.86 -6.19 0.92
CA ASN A 255 -8.40 -4.92 0.44
C ASN A 255 -7.95 -3.69 1.25
N CYS A 256 -7.29 -3.86 2.39
CA CYS A 256 -6.96 -2.76 3.30
C CYS A 256 -6.04 -1.69 2.69
N SER A 257 -5.25 -2.04 1.69
CA SER A 257 -4.36 -1.09 0.99
C SER A 257 -5.08 -0.17 0.02
N ASP A 258 -6.28 -0.55 -0.46
CA ASP A 258 -7.15 0.27 -1.30
C ASP A 258 -8.60 -0.18 -1.13
N LEU A 259 -9.39 0.62 -0.43
CA LEU A 259 -10.79 0.34 -0.13
C LEU A 259 -11.75 0.92 -1.18
N THR A 260 -11.25 1.52 -2.27
CA THR A 260 -12.09 2.10 -3.34
C THR A 260 -12.80 1.04 -4.19
N ALA A 261 -12.36 -0.22 -4.11
CA ALA A 261 -13.10 -1.36 -4.68
C ALA A 261 -14.44 -1.62 -3.98
N ILE A 262 -14.69 -1.06 -2.80
CA ILE A 262 -15.97 -1.14 -2.10
C ILE A 262 -16.92 -0.11 -2.73
N GLU A 263 -18.09 -0.57 -3.14
CA GLU A 263 -19.12 0.29 -3.73
C GLU A 263 -19.45 1.49 -2.83
N GLY A 264 -19.51 2.70 -3.43
CA GLY A 264 -19.76 3.94 -2.72
C GLY A 264 -18.51 4.55 -2.06
N VAL A 265 -17.32 3.95 -2.21
CA VAL A 265 -16.05 4.51 -1.71
C VAL A 265 -15.29 5.16 -2.87
N LYS A 266 -14.87 6.42 -2.68
CA LYS A 266 -14.11 7.23 -3.65
C LYS A 266 -12.99 7.99 -2.95
N GLY A 267 -12.02 8.49 -3.72
CA GLY A 267 -10.83 9.16 -3.20
C GLY A 267 -9.79 8.14 -2.74
N LYS A 268 -9.00 8.45 -1.72
CA LYS A 268 -8.03 7.51 -1.15
C LYS A 268 -8.48 7.07 0.24
N VAL A 269 -8.78 5.80 0.36
CA VAL A 269 -9.19 5.16 1.63
C VAL A 269 -8.34 3.91 1.85
N THR A 270 -7.52 3.93 2.88
CA THR A 270 -6.58 2.83 3.20
C THR A 270 -6.59 2.53 4.69
N TYR A 271 -6.44 1.27 5.06
CA TYR A 271 -6.29 0.86 6.44
C TYR A 271 -4.96 0.16 6.66
N ASP A 272 -4.15 0.66 7.59
CA ASP A 272 -2.92 0.03 8.06
C ASP A 272 -3.19 -0.74 9.36
N ALA A 273 -3.18 -2.06 9.26
CA ALA A 273 -3.45 -2.95 10.38
C ALA A 273 -2.31 -2.97 11.43
N THR A 274 -1.09 -2.56 11.05
CA THR A 274 0.05 -2.52 11.97
C THR A 274 -0.05 -1.34 12.94
N SER A 275 -0.46 -0.18 12.41
CA SER A 275 -0.62 1.06 13.21
C SER A 275 -2.05 1.32 13.65
N ASN A 276 -3.03 0.51 13.23
CA ASN A 276 -4.46 0.74 13.41
C ASN A 276 -4.93 2.12 12.90
N VAL A 277 -4.47 2.53 11.70
CA VAL A 277 -4.81 3.81 11.09
C VAL A 277 -5.65 3.62 9.83
N LEU A 278 -6.86 4.15 9.83
CA LEU A 278 -7.69 4.35 8.64
C LEU A 278 -7.41 5.75 8.09
N THR A 279 -6.82 5.85 6.92
CA THR A 279 -6.54 7.13 6.26
C THR A 279 -7.65 7.45 5.27
N LEU A 280 -8.23 8.65 5.40
CA LEU A 280 -9.17 9.26 4.46
C LEU A 280 -8.49 10.49 3.85
N GLU A 281 -8.28 10.48 2.53
CA GLU A 281 -7.67 11.59 1.81
C GLU A 281 -8.55 11.98 0.63
N ASN A 282 -9.22 13.14 0.72
CA ASN A 282 -10.23 13.62 -0.22
C ASN A 282 -11.26 12.51 -0.54
N ALA A 283 -11.71 11.84 0.50
CA ALA A 283 -12.45 10.59 0.40
C ALA A 283 -13.95 10.78 0.59
N THR A 284 -14.73 9.97 -0.11
CA THR A 284 -16.17 9.83 0.08
C THR A 284 -16.50 8.37 0.37
N ILE A 285 -17.22 8.13 1.47
CA ILE A 285 -17.83 6.85 1.80
C ILE A 285 -19.34 7.09 1.83
N SER A 286 -20.07 6.52 0.88
CA SER A 286 -21.53 6.72 0.75
C SER A 286 -22.25 5.38 0.72
N ASN A 287 -23.19 5.21 1.64
CA ASN A 287 -24.03 4.02 1.75
C ASN A 287 -25.50 4.36 1.50
N ALA A 288 -26.05 3.88 0.39
CA ALA A 288 -27.47 4.01 0.04
C ALA A 288 -28.27 2.71 0.31
N SER A 289 -27.66 1.69 0.93
CA SER A 289 -28.26 0.38 1.14
C SER A 289 -29.40 0.42 2.16
N GLU A 290 -30.52 -0.24 1.83
CA GLU A 290 -31.69 -0.40 2.74
C GLU A 290 -31.53 -1.53 3.76
N LYS A 291 -30.50 -2.36 3.66
CA LYS A 291 -30.29 -3.50 4.55
C LYS A 291 -29.84 -3.04 5.94
N ALA A 292 -30.00 -3.89 6.95
CA ALA A 292 -29.59 -3.64 8.34
C ALA A 292 -28.11 -3.25 8.52
N ALA A 293 -27.28 -3.41 7.49
CA ALA A 293 -25.91 -2.94 7.38
C ALA A 293 -25.80 -1.54 6.72
N GLY A 294 -26.82 -0.70 6.78
CA GLY A 294 -26.86 0.64 6.18
C GLY A 294 -25.87 1.65 6.78
N VAL A 295 -25.16 1.31 7.86
CA VAL A 295 -24.09 2.11 8.44
C VAL A 295 -22.94 2.27 7.43
N ALA A 296 -22.46 3.50 7.21
CA ALA A 296 -21.39 3.72 6.26
C ALA A 296 -20.03 3.26 6.79
N LEU A 297 -19.74 3.51 8.08
CA LEU A 297 -18.53 3.03 8.75
C LEU A 297 -18.86 2.41 10.10
N TRP A 298 -18.55 1.13 10.26
CA TRP A 298 -18.68 0.40 11.52
C TRP A 298 -17.31 -0.02 12.04
N ASN A 299 -16.98 0.33 13.30
CA ASN A 299 -15.69 0.09 13.92
C ASN A 299 -15.79 -0.67 15.25
N SER A 300 -14.99 -1.72 15.38
CA SER A 300 -14.68 -2.38 16.65
C SER A 300 -13.18 -2.74 16.76
N ILE A 301 -12.32 -1.97 16.07
CA ILE A 301 -10.86 -2.08 16.19
C ILE A 301 -10.44 -1.32 17.45
N LYS A 302 -9.60 -1.95 18.25
CA LYS A 302 -9.03 -1.31 19.44
C LYS A 302 -8.12 -0.15 19.07
N ASN A 303 -8.39 1.02 19.65
CA ASN A 303 -7.59 2.24 19.46
C ASN A 303 -7.42 2.62 17.96
N LEU A 304 -8.50 2.56 17.17
CA LEU A 304 -8.47 3.02 15.78
C LEU A 304 -8.21 4.53 15.71
N THR A 305 -7.33 4.94 14.82
CA THR A 305 -7.19 6.34 14.41
C THR A 305 -7.72 6.53 13.00
N ILE A 306 -8.68 7.44 12.80
CA ILE A 306 -9.08 7.92 11.47
C ILE A 306 -8.28 9.18 11.18
N LYS A 307 -7.31 9.05 10.28
CA LYS A 307 -6.45 10.14 9.83
C LYS A 307 -7.10 10.85 8.66
N LEU A 308 -7.34 12.15 8.82
CA LEU A 308 -8.01 13.00 7.85
C LEU A 308 -7.00 13.88 7.08
N VAL A 309 -7.09 13.86 5.75
CA VAL A 309 -6.31 14.69 4.84
C VAL A 309 -7.27 15.29 3.81
N GLY A 310 -7.27 16.62 3.64
CA GLY A 310 -8.19 17.30 2.75
C GLY A 310 -9.65 17.22 3.18
N GLU A 311 -10.58 17.27 2.23
CA GLU A 311 -12.03 17.24 2.48
C GLU A 311 -12.57 15.80 2.37
N ASN A 312 -13.19 15.31 3.44
CA ASN A 312 -13.70 13.94 3.51
C ASN A 312 -15.18 13.91 3.87
N THR A 313 -15.90 12.90 3.39
CA THR A 313 -17.33 12.75 3.60
C THR A 313 -17.70 11.30 3.90
N ILE A 314 -18.52 11.09 4.93
CA ILE A 314 -19.15 9.79 5.23
C ILE A 314 -20.66 10.03 5.27
N ILE A 315 -21.41 9.34 4.40
CA ILE A 315 -22.86 9.50 4.28
C ILE A 315 -23.53 8.13 4.40
N SER A 316 -24.58 8.04 5.21
CA SER A 316 -25.54 6.94 5.18
C SER A 316 -26.95 7.49 4.98
N GLU A 317 -27.63 7.01 3.95
CA GLU A 317 -28.99 7.47 3.65
C GLU A 317 -30.06 6.78 4.51
N LYS A 318 -29.78 5.59 5.01
CA LYS A 318 -30.77 4.72 5.66
C LYS A 318 -30.44 4.34 7.11
N SER A 319 -29.25 4.70 7.60
CA SER A 319 -28.82 4.37 8.96
C SER A 319 -27.83 5.40 9.47
N GLY A 320 -27.06 5.08 10.51
CA GLY A 320 -26.01 5.95 11.05
C GLY A 320 -24.84 6.12 10.10
N GLY A 321 -24.21 7.29 10.14
CA GLY A 321 -22.98 7.54 9.39
C GLY A 321 -21.84 6.69 9.93
N VAL A 322 -21.57 6.75 11.24
CA VAL A 322 -20.50 6.01 11.92
C VAL A 322 -21.07 5.31 13.17
N VAL A 323 -20.70 4.05 13.36
CA VAL A 323 -20.91 3.30 14.60
C VAL A 323 -19.57 2.87 15.17
N ASN A 324 -19.32 3.21 16.43
CA ASN A 324 -18.05 2.92 17.10
C ASN A 324 -18.25 2.12 18.38
N TYR A 325 -17.55 0.98 18.50
CA TYR A 325 -17.60 0.10 19.68
C TYR A 325 -16.33 0.12 20.52
N ASP A 326 -15.23 0.68 20.05
CA ASP A 326 -13.99 0.74 20.81
C ASP A 326 -13.43 2.18 20.85
N LYS A 327 -12.22 2.39 21.37
CA LYS A 327 -11.59 3.71 21.34
C LYS A 327 -11.31 4.14 19.92
N LEU A 328 -11.75 5.33 19.55
CA LEU A 328 -11.59 5.93 18.24
C LEU A 328 -11.00 7.34 18.37
N THR A 329 -10.02 7.66 17.55
CA THR A 329 -9.48 9.01 17.44
C THR A 329 -9.68 9.54 16.02
N PHE A 330 -10.28 10.73 15.88
CA PHE A 330 -10.22 11.51 14.65
C PHE A 330 -9.06 12.49 14.76
N ALA A 331 -8.12 12.45 13.82
CA ALA A 331 -6.94 13.30 13.81
C ALA A 331 -6.50 13.67 12.40
N GLY A 332 -5.62 14.65 12.27
CA GLY A 332 -5.07 15.10 10.98
C GLY A 332 -5.45 16.53 10.65
N THR A 333 -5.00 17.02 9.49
CA THR A 333 -5.20 18.41 9.05
C THR A 333 -6.44 18.60 8.18
N GLY A 334 -7.14 17.52 7.85
CA GLY A 334 -8.32 17.54 7.00
C GLY A 334 -9.61 17.84 7.76
N LYS A 335 -10.72 17.90 7.02
CA LYS A 335 -12.08 18.01 7.52
C LYS A 335 -12.84 16.71 7.21
N LEU A 336 -13.78 16.35 8.09
CA LEU A 336 -14.72 15.26 7.85
C LEU A 336 -16.17 15.74 8.04
N THR A 337 -17.00 15.51 7.05
CA THR A 337 -18.47 15.66 7.15
C THR A 337 -19.08 14.26 7.30
N VAL A 338 -19.84 14.07 8.39
CA VAL A 338 -20.59 12.82 8.65
C VAL A 338 -22.08 13.13 8.61
N THR A 339 -22.80 12.41 7.74
CA THR A 339 -24.27 12.54 7.64
C THR A 339 -24.90 11.16 7.79
N GLY A 340 -25.67 10.98 8.82
CA GLY A 340 -26.54 9.82 8.99
C GLY A 340 -27.93 10.04 8.38
N ALA A 341 -28.78 9.01 8.38
CA ALA A 341 -30.13 9.08 7.88
C ALA A 341 -30.89 10.27 8.50
N GLN A 342 -31.57 11.05 7.67
CA GLN A 342 -32.32 12.24 8.10
C GLN A 342 -33.79 11.91 8.42
N ALA A 343 -34.30 10.78 7.94
CA ALA A 343 -35.63 10.26 8.21
C ALA A 343 -35.61 8.74 8.24
N GLY A 344 -36.56 8.13 8.97
CA GLY A 344 -36.68 6.68 9.09
C GLY A 344 -36.89 6.25 10.54
N ASN A 345 -36.40 5.04 10.88
CA ASN A 345 -36.45 4.56 12.24
C ASN A 345 -35.54 5.41 13.14
N GLU A 346 -36.15 6.05 14.15
CA GLU A 346 -35.45 6.98 15.05
C GLU A 346 -34.24 6.38 15.76
N ASP A 347 -34.21 5.06 15.97
CA ASP A 347 -33.09 4.37 16.61
C ASP A 347 -31.83 4.27 15.70
N TYR A 348 -31.95 4.61 14.42
CA TYR A 348 -30.86 4.56 13.44
C TYR A 348 -30.50 5.91 12.82
N CYS A 349 -31.27 6.97 13.13
CA CYS A 349 -31.07 8.32 12.57
C CYS A 349 -30.04 9.14 13.35
N TYR A 350 -28.79 8.70 13.39
CA TYR A 350 -27.67 9.39 14.04
C TYR A 350 -26.52 9.65 13.07
N GLY A 351 -25.79 10.75 13.28
CA GLY A 351 -24.52 10.98 12.58
C GLY A 351 -23.46 10.01 13.04
N ILE A 352 -23.15 10.01 14.35
CA ILE A 352 -22.22 9.08 14.99
C ILE A 352 -22.83 8.47 16.24
N LEU A 353 -22.92 7.15 16.29
CA LEU A 353 -23.23 6.38 17.50
C LEU A 353 -21.94 5.84 18.12
N ASN A 354 -21.71 6.17 19.39
CA ASN A 354 -20.48 5.80 20.08
C ASN A 354 -20.77 4.96 21.34
N HIS A 355 -20.28 3.73 21.35
CA HIS A 355 -20.43 2.85 22.53
C HIS A 355 -19.21 2.87 23.47
N ASN A 356 -18.14 3.58 23.15
CA ASN A 356 -16.92 3.64 23.97
C ASN A 356 -16.43 5.09 24.13
N THR A 357 -15.22 5.38 23.71
CA THR A 357 -14.62 6.72 23.80
C THR A 357 -14.22 7.19 22.39
N ILE A 358 -14.68 8.38 22.02
CA ILE A 358 -14.20 9.07 20.84
C ILE A 358 -13.41 10.30 21.26
N THR A 359 -12.22 10.47 20.69
CA THR A 359 -11.38 11.67 20.81
C THR A 359 -11.34 12.37 19.46
N VAL A 360 -11.58 13.67 19.46
CA VAL A 360 -11.39 14.56 18.29
C VAL A 360 -10.19 15.44 18.60
N ASP A 361 -9.10 15.23 17.88
CA ASP A 361 -7.81 15.85 18.18
C ASP A 361 -7.28 16.67 17.00
N GLY A 362 -7.25 17.98 17.17
CA GLY A 362 -6.66 18.94 16.24
C GLY A 362 -7.32 19.02 14.85
N THR A 363 -8.53 18.48 14.66
CA THR A 363 -9.16 18.36 13.34
C THR A 363 -10.56 19.01 13.32
N SER A 364 -11.19 19.05 12.14
CA SER A 364 -12.52 19.64 11.95
C SER A 364 -13.55 18.56 11.59
N LEU A 365 -14.67 18.53 12.34
CA LEU A 365 -15.79 17.63 12.07
C LEU A 365 -17.09 18.41 11.88
N GLU A 366 -17.90 17.99 10.92
CA GLU A 366 -19.30 18.42 10.75
C GLU A 366 -20.18 17.17 10.77
N ILE A 367 -21.05 17.05 11.77
CA ILE A 367 -21.78 15.82 12.05
C ILE A 367 -23.27 16.12 12.07
N SER A 368 -24.07 15.36 11.32
CA SER A 368 -25.52 15.50 11.30
C SER A 368 -26.23 14.15 11.29
N GLY A 369 -27.39 14.10 11.95
CA GLY A 369 -28.30 12.96 11.94
C GLY A 369 -29.75 13.42 12.08
N GLY A 370 -30.68 12.62 11.62
CA GLY A 370 -32.11 12.94 11.67
C GLY A 370 -32.65 13.10 13.09
N VAL A 371 -32.14 12.34 14.04
CA VAL A 371 -32.51 12.41 15.46
C VAL A 371 -31.32 12.92 16.28
N ASN A 372 -30.22 12.21 16.29
CA ASN A 372 -29.03 12.63 17.01
C ASN A 372 -27.89 12.97 16.06
N GLY A 373 -27.18 14.05 16.29
CA GLY A 373 -25.90 14.31 15.64
C GLY A 373 -24.86 13.32 16.16
N ILE A 374 -24.58 13.36 17.47
CA ILE A 374 -23.78 12.34 18.18
C ILE A 374 -24.61 11.73 19.30
N ALA A 375 -24.42 10.43 19.53
CA ALA A 375 -25.15 9.71 20.55
C ALA A 375 -24.23 8.76 21.32
N SER A 376 -24.50 8.63 22.63
CA SER A 376 -23.87 7.69 23.56
C SER A 376 -22.37 7.89 23.79
N GLY A 377 -21.79 7.07 24.64
CA GLY A 377 -20.36 6.98 24.93
C GLY A 377 -19.76 8.21 25.59
N ARG A 378 -18.44 8.20 25.59
CA ARG A 378 -17.62 9.32 26.09
C ARG A 378 -17.03 10.08 24.92
N TRP A 379 -16.95 11.40 25.03
CA TRP A 379 -16.42 12.27 23.99
C TRP A 379 -15.37 13.22 24.57
N ASN A 380 -14.21 13.30 23.94
CA ASN A 380 -13.12 14.19 24.28
C ASN A 380 -12.83 15.08 23.06
N PHE A 381 -12.92 16.38 23.24
CA PHE A 381 -12.65 17.39 22.22
C PHE A 381 -11.36 18.13 22.59
N ASN A 382 -10.34 18.05 21.73
CA ASN A 382 -9.04 18.66 21.95
C ASN A 382 -8.66 19.54 20.75
N LYS A 383 -8.47 20.84 20.94
CA LYS A 383 -8.03 21.81 19.91
C LYS A 383 -8.77 21.68 18.58
N CYS A 384 -10.04 21.34 18.59
CA CYS A 384 -10.81 20.97 17.41
C CYS A 384 -11.91 21.97 17.06
N ASN A 385 -12.41 21.90 15.83
CA ASN A 385 -13.58 22.65 15.37
C ASN A 385 -14.69 21.66 15.00
N VAL A 386 -15.75 21.61 15.81
CA VAL A 386 -16.80 20.58 15.62
C VAL A 386 -18.17 21.25 15.58
N ARG A 387 -18.94 20.93 14.54
CA ARG A 387 -20.37 21.26 14.44
C ARG A 387 -21.18 19.99 14.52
N VAL A 388 -22.18 19.98 15.37
CA VAL A 388 -23.06 18.81 15.55
C VAL A 388 -24.51 19.25 15.42
N LYS A 389 -25.30 18.53 14.62
CA LYS A 389 -26.73 18.78 14.44
C LYS A 389 -27.52 17.47 14.54
N GLY A 390 -28.54 17.45 15.37
CA GLY A 390 -29.60 16.45 15.43
C GLY A 390 -30.92 17.18 15.63
N ASN A 391 -32.00 16.71 15.03
CA ASN A 391 -33.31 17.38 15.11
C ASN A 391 -34.08 17.02 16.40
N GLY A 392 -33.59 16.04 17.16
CA GLY A 392 -34.26 15.54 18.35
C GLY A 392 -35.54 14.74 18.05
N SER A 393 -36.37 14.60 19.09
CA SER A 393 -37.72 14.04 18.99
C SER A 393 -38.63 14.82 19.96
N THR A 394 -39.87 15.04 19.59
CA THR A 394 -40.83 15.80 20.40
C THR A 394 -41.18 15.14 21.74
N ASN A 395 -40.91 13.85 21.88
CA ASN A 395 -41.29 13.04 23.04
C ASN A 395 -40.09 12.45 23.80
N ASP A 396 -38.85 12.84 23.48
CA ASP A 396 -37.67 12.23 24.09
C ASP A 396 -36.57 13.30 24.30
N GLU A 397 -36.41 13.72 25.52
CA GLU A 397 -35.43 14.74 25.95
C GLU A 397 -33.97 14.28 25.75
N TYR A 398 -33.74 12.97 25.59
CA TYR A 398 -32.40 12.43 25.37
C TYR A 398 -31.96 12.48 23.91
N LYS A 399 -32.83 12.98 23.01
CA LYS A 399 -32.54 13.11 21.57
C LYS A 399 -32.26 14.54 21.17
N GLY A 400 -31.21 14.76 20.42
CA GLY A 400 -30.79 16.09 19.96
C GLY A 400 -29.39 16.08 19.33
N SER A 401 -28.82 17.27 19.22
CA SER A 401 -27.47 17.40 18.61
C SER A 401 -26.44 16.54 19.33
N MET A 402 -26.41 16.59 20.67
CA MET A 402 -25.57 15.73 21.50
C MET A 402 -26.48 15.02 22.52
N GLY A 403 -26.92 13.82 22.22
CA GLY A 403 -27.93 13.11 22.99
C GLY A 403 -27.46 11.76 23.56
N ARG A 404 -28.06 11.36 24.71
CA ARG A 404 -27.81 10.09 25.39
C ARG A 404 -26.34 9.82 25.70
N LEU A 405 -25.54 10.86 25.99
CA LEU A 405 -24.13 10.72 26.32
C LEU A 405 -23.98 10.08 27.71
N ASN A 406 -23.02 9.19 27.88
CA ASN A 406 -22.79 8.51 29.16
C ASN A 406 -22.20 9.43 30.23
N VAL A 407 -21.45 10.44 29.82
CA VAL A 407 -20.84 11.47 30.67
C VAL A 407 -20.77 12.78 29.91
N ILE A 408 -20.66 13.87 30.65
CA ILE A 408 -20.41 15.19 30.05
C ILE A 408 -19.11 15.14 29.24
N PRO A 409 -19.10 15.62 27.99
CA PRO A 409 -17.88 15.67 27.17
C PRO A 409 -16.76 16.48 27.80
N GLU A 410 -15.54 16.06 27.62
CA GLU A 410 -14.34 16.76 28.03
C GLU A 410 -13.88 17.70 26.90
N PHE A 411 -13.50 18.96 27.26
CA PHE A 411 -13.02 19.96 26.31
C PHE A 411 -11.64 20.48 26.75
N THR A 412 -10.64 20.30 25.88
CA THR A 412 -9.28 20.78 26.07
C THR A 412 -8.93 21.76 24.97
N ASP A 413 -8.58 22.99 25.37
CA ASP A 413 -8.26 24.09 24.45
C ASP A 413 -9.35 24.37 23.39
N CYS A 414 -10.61 24.08 23.73
CA CYS A 414 -11.81 24.38 22.95
C CYS A 414 -13.04 24.49 23.88
N LYS A 415 -14.14 25.00 23.36
CA LYS A 415 -15.39 25.18 24.13
C LYS A 415 -16.60 25.17 23.21
N ILE A 416 -17.80 24.98 23.79
CA ILE A 416 -19.04 25.20 23.05
C ILE A 416 -19.23 26.73 22.89
N VAL A 417 -19.40 27.17 21.64
CA VAL A 417 -19.59 28.57 21.28
C VAL A 417 -21.01 28.87 20.80
N SER A 418 -21.78 27.84 20.45
CA SER A 418 -23.17 27.99 19.99
C SER A 418 -23.94 26.68 20.20
N PRO A 419 -25.20 26.68 20.71
CA PRO A 419 -25.89 27.86 21.25
C PRO A 419 -25.26 28.40 22.55
N GLU A 420 -25.34 29.71 22.75
CA GLU A 420 -24.93 30.31 24.04
C GLU A 420 -25.81 29.80 25.19
N GLY A 421 -25.23 29.71 26.39
CA GLY A 421 -25.95 29.24 27.56
C GLY A 421 -26.31 27.78 27.60
N THR A 422 -25.66 26.93 26.74
CA THR A 422 -25.83 25.47 26.74
C THR A 422 -25.50 24.89 28.12
N VAL A 423 -26.42 24.10 28.70
CA VAL A 423 -26.23 23.37 29.95
C VAL A 423 -26.42 21.88 29.75
N TRP A 424 -25.69 21.10 30.52
CA TRP A 424 -25.85 19.64 30.52
C TRP A 424 -26.89 19.23 31.58
N LYS A 425 -27.81 18.37 31.21
CA LYS A 425 -28.81 17.75 32.13
C LYS A 425 -28.54 16.26 32.28
#